data_d67944253a482ddd8b14e19ad8f358b3
#
_entry.id   d67944253a482ddd8b14e19ad8f358b3
#
_cell.length_a   1.000
_cell.length_b   1.000
_cell.length_c   1.000
_cell.angle_alpha   90.00
_cell.angle_beta   90.00
_cell.angle_gamma   90.00
#
_symmetry.space_group_name_H-M   'P 1'
#
loop_
_entity.id
_entity.type
_entity.pdbx_description
1 polymer ?
#
loop_
_entity_poly.entity_id
_entity_poly.type
_entity_poly.pdbx_seq_one_letter_code
_entity_poly.pdbx_strand_id
1 'polypeptide(L)'
;MMKKILGIFILIAGIIIAVTPSSATFAYFEAERGVHIEVVPDDSELIDLRPIQPYAYIDPEDGILVIDISEQNDNWEEGFGIGVSPDSIYVFEHVFGVSNDLWEGTPICMTVSYSGDGAIRFFVGNYTGVGYAQLTFTVNPGELVPVGIVVDTAGIENGTLMSGNLAFHATAGACS
;
A
#
# COMPACT_ATOMS: atom_id res chain seq x y z
N MET A 1 77.41 -17.33 34.19
CA MET A 1 76.06 -17.32 34.75
C MET A 1 75.22 -16.19 34.19
N MET A 2 75.61 -14.99 34.07
CA MET A 2 74.85 -13.79 33.61
C MET A 2 74.22 -13.96 32.22
N LYS A 3 74.89 -14.55 31.21
CA LYS A 3 74.33 -14.77 29.88
C LYS A 3 73.12 -15.70 29.85
N LYS A 4 73.03 -16.72 30.77
CA LYS A 4 71.92 -17.64 30.88
C LYS A 4 70.70 -16.95 31.52
N ILE A 5 70.95 -16.08 32.52
CA ILE A 5 69.91 -15.31 33.21
C ILE A 5 69.25 -14.28 32.23
N LEU A 6 70.08 -13.58 31.43
CA LEU A 6 69.61 -12.65 30.42
C LEU A 6 68.71 -13.34 29.36
N GLY A 7 69.11 -14.55 28.94
CA GLY A 7 68.30 -15.31 27.99
C GLY A 7 66.92 -15.71 28.51
N ILE A 8 66.87 -16.07 29.79
CA ILE A 8 65.58 -16.40 30.45
C ILE A 8 64.69 -15.15 30.59
N PHE A 9 65.26 -14.00 30.89
CA PHE A 9 64.51 -12.73 30.96
C PHE A 9 63.92 -12.33 29.63
N ILE A 10 64.66 -12.47 28.54
CA ILE A 10 64.19 -12.15 27.19
C ILE A 10 63.09 -13.11 26.79
N LEU A 11 63.21 -14.39 27.12
CA LEU A 11 62.19 -15.41 26.80
C LEU A 11 60.89 -15.13 27.54
N ILE A 12 60.96 -14.79 28.84
CA ILE A 12 59.75 -14.46 29.64
C ILE A 12 59.10 -13.17 29.14
N ALA A 13 59.88 -12.12 28.80
CA ALA A 13 59.33 -10.89 28.22
C ALA A 13 58.65 -11.14 26.86
N GLY A 14 59.23 -12.00 26.00
CA GLY A 14 58.63 -12.40 24.73
C GLY A 14 57.27 -13.14 24.90
N ILE A 15 57.20 -14.03 25.91
CA ILE A 15 55.97 -14.75 26.22
C ILE A 15 54.88 -13.79 26.75
N ILE A 16 55.23 -12.85 27.62
CA ILE A 16 54.28 -11.85 28.16
C ILE A 16 53.71 -11.00 27.03
N ILE A 17 54.50 -10.55 26.05
CA ILE A 17 54.07 -9.76 24.91
C ILE A 17 53.17 -10.62 23.96
N ALA A 18 53.50 -11.90 23.80
CA ALA A 18 52.71 -12.79 22.93
C ALA A 18 51.35 -13.20 23.54
N VAL A 19 51.24 -13.18 24.89
CA VAL A 19 49.99 -13.60 25.57
C VAL A 19 49.10 -12.39 25.95
N THR A 20 49.58 -11.15 25.78
CA THR A 20 48.69 -10.01 25.87
C THR A 20 47.66 -10.09 24.76
N PRO A 21 46.42 -10.44 25.02
CA PRO A 21 45.41 -10.40 23.98
C PRO A 21 45.36 -8.97 23.45
N SER A 22 45.68 -8.76 22.19
CA SER A 22 45.34 -7.55 21.49
C SER A 22 43.80 -7.58 21.35
N SER A 23 43.08 -7.39 22.44
CA SER A 23 41.69 -7.09 22.40
C SER A 23 41.56 -5.70 21.80
N ALA A 24 41.51 -5.66 20.47
CA ALA A 24 40.89 -4.55 19.79
C ALA A 24 39.42 -4.58 20.22
N THR A 25 39.17 -4.06 21.41
CA THR A 25 37.78 -3.76 21.85
C THR A 25 37.29 -2.67 20.91
N PHE A 26 36.44 -3.08 20.00
CA PHE A 26 35.67 -2.14 19.21
C PHE A 26 34.77 -1.40 20.20
N ALA A 27 35.21 -0.23 20.66
CA ALA A 27 34.50 0.53 21.68
C ALA A 27 33.31 1.32 21.11
N TYR A 28 33.38 1.62 19.84
CA TYR A 28 32.33 2.44 19.18
C TYR A 28 32.37 2.23 17.66
N PHE A 29 31.21 2.05 17.07
CA PHE A 29 31.01 2.08 15.63
C PHE A 29 29.84 2.99 15.31
N GLU A 30 30.09 4.06 14.60
CA GLU A 30 29.06 4.94 14.05
C GLU A 30 29.07 4.83 12.54
N ALA A 31 27.91 4.64 11.95
CA ALA A 31 27.76 4.65 10.52
C ALA A 31 26.49 5.41 10.16
N GLU A 32 26.65 6.52 9.49
CA GLU A 32 25.52 7.23 8.88
C GLU A 32 25.00 6.42 7.69
N ARG A 33 23.70 6.25 7.64
CA ARG A 33 22.98 5.59 6.54
C ARG A 33 21.93 6.55 6.01
N GLY A 34 21.94 6.74 4.70
CA GLY A 34 20.88 7.48 4.02
C GLY A 34 19.62 6.62 3.86
N VAL A 35 18.48 7.21 4.16
CA VAL A 35 17.16 6.68 3.82
C VAL A 35 16.49 7.72 2.94
N HIS A 36 16.06 7.31 1.74
CA HIS A 36 15.27 8.12 0.83
C HIS A 36 13.91 7.46 0.65
N ILE A 37 12.86 8.16 1.03
CA ILE A 37 11.46 7.75 0.82
C ILE A 37 10.76 8.97 0.23
N GLU A 38 10.21 8.81 -0.96
CA GLU A 38 9.38 9.81 -1.62
C GLU A 38 7.91 9.44 -1.43
N VAL A 39 7.09 10.42 -1.10
CA VAL A 39 5.63 10.28 -1.07
C VAL A 39 5.10 10.77 -2.41
N VAL A 40 4.42 9.91 -3.12
CA VAL A 40 3.93 10.11 -4.48
C VAL A 40 2.42 9.92 -4.54
N PRO A 41 1.72 10.37 -5.61
CA PRO A 41 0.30 10.09 -5.80
C PRO A 41 -0.02 8.59 -5.85
N ASP A 42 -1.27 8.24 -5.52
CA ASP A 42 -1.79 6.87 -5.46
C ASP A 42 -1.60 6.06 -6.76
N ASP A 43 -1.51 6.71 -7.91
CA ASP A 43 -1.29 6.06 -9.21
C ASP A 43 0.19 5.91 -9.60
N SER A 44 1.10 6.25 -8.70
CA SER A 44 2.55 6.25 -8.94
C SER A 44 3.35 5.60 -7.80
N GLU A 45 2.66 4.95 -6.87
CA GLU A 45 3.26 4.30 -5.71
C GLU A 45 3.59 2.82 -5.96
N LEU A 46 4.16 2.16 -4.95
CA LEU A 46 4.52 0.72 -5.02
C LEU A 46 3.28 -0.20 -5.08
N ILE A 47 2.13 0.31 -4.66
CA ILE A 47 0.83 -0.35 -4.76
C ILE A 47 -0.12 0.68 -5.35
N ASP A 48 -0.13 0.78 -6.69
CA ASP A 48 -0.89 1.82 -7.38
C ASP A 48 -2.40 1.62 -7.27
N LEU A 49 -3.10 2.73 -7.09
CA LEU A 49 -4.55 2.81 -7.20
C LEU A 49 -4.89 3.62 -8.46
N ARG A 50 -5.31 2.93 -9.51
CA ARG A 50 -5.50 3.54 -10.85
C ARG A 50 -6.97 3.73 -11.19
N PRO A 51 -7.42 4.93 -11.54
CA PRO A 51 -8.74 5.13 -12.15
C PRO A 51 -8.84 4.34 -13.47
N ILE A 52 -9.97 3.66 -13.69
CA ILE A 52 -10.24 2.94 -14.95
C ILE A 52 -11.47 3.52 -15.64
N GLN A 53 -12.50 3.84 -14.89
CA GLN A 53 -13.73 4.45 -15.40
C GLN A 53 -13.77 5.96 -15.09
N PRO A 54 -14.53 6.78 -15.84
CA PRO A 54 -14.63 8.20 -15.57
C PRO A 54 -15.22 8.57 -14.20
N TYR A 55 -15.82 7.61 -13.49
CA TYR A 55 -16.33 7.78 -12.13
C TYR A 55 -15.24 7.78 -11.05
N ALA A 56 -13.98 7.56 -11.43
CA ALA A 56 -12.82 7.64 -10.56
C ALA A 56 -11.75 8.53 -11.18
N TYR A 57 -11.02 9.26 -10.35
CA TYR A 57 -9.90 10.10 -10.76
C TYR A 57 -8.89 10.23 -9.61
N ILE A 58 -7.69 10.70 -9.92
CA ILE A 58 -6.72 11.09 -8.89
C ILE A 58 -6.91 12.59 -8.64
N ASP A 59 -7.21 12.94 -7.38
CA ASP A 59 -7.33 14.34 -6.98
C ASP A 59 -5.98 15.06 -7.22
N PRO A 60 -5.94 16.13 -8.02
CA PRO A 60 -4.70 16.80 -8.36
C PRO A 60 -4.09 17.60 -7.19
N GLU A 61 -4.84 17.87 -6.14
CA GLU A 61 -4.35 18.60 -4.97
C GLU A 61 -3.71 17.64 -3.96
N ASP A 62 -4.36 16.52 -3.68
CA ASP A 62 -3.95 15.58 -2.64
C ASP A 62 -3.26 14.32 -3.20
N GLY A 63 -3.40 14.04 -4.50
CA GLY A 63 -2.85 12.85 -5.14
C GLY A 63 -3.55 11.55 -4.77
N ILE A 64 -4.76 11.61 -4.21
CA ILE A 64 -5.52 10.44 -3.75
C ILE A 64 -6.57 9.99 -4.76
N LEU A 65 -6.88 8.69 -4.77
CA LEU A 65 -7.97 8.13 -5.57
C LEU A 65 -9.33 8.57 -5.00
N VAL A 66 -10.13 9.22 -5.84
CA VAL A 66 -11.50 9.62 -5.55
C VAL A 66 -12.45 8.85 -6.44
N ILE A 67 -13.58 8.38 -5.88
CA ILE A 67 -14.72 7.85 -6.63
C ILE A 67 -15.87 8.83 -6.44
N ASP A 68 -16.29 9.49 -7.52
CA ASP A 68 -17.35 10.47 -7.51
C ASP A 68 -18.33 10.22 -8.67
N ILE A 69 -19.61 10.02 -8.32
CA ILE A 69 -20.71 9.79 -9.29
C ILE A 69 -21.67 10.98 -9.20
N SER A 70 -21.12 12.18 -9.27
CA SER A 70 -21.87 13.43 -9.21
C SER A 70 -21.38 14.43 -10.25
N GLU A 71 -22.02 15.58 -10.32
CA GLU A 71 -21.58 16.69 -11.17
C GLU A 71 -20.29 17.41 -10.66
N GLN A 72 -19.80 17.07 -9.46
CA GLN A 72 -18.54 17.54 -8.94
C GLN A 72 -17.33 16.72 -9.43
N ASN A 73 -17.55 15.59 -10.08
CA ASN A 73 -16.48 14.78 -10.66
C ASN A 73 -15.72 15.56 -11.73
N ASP A 74 -14.41 15.59 -11.67
CA ASP A 74 -13.55 16.30 -12.63
C ASP A 74 -13.70 15.81 -14.09
N ASN A 75 -14.19 14.57 -14.28
CA ASN A 75 -14.49 14.00 -15.59
C ASN A 75 -15.94 14.23 -16.04
N TRP A 76 -16.75 14.95 -15.24
CA TRP A 76 -18.14 15.21 -15.64
C TRP A 76 -18.22 16.23 -16.76
N GLU A 77 -19.10 15.97 -17.73
CA GLU A 77 -19.36 16.86 -18.86
C GLU A 77 -20.86 17.22 -18.92
N GLU A 78 -21.19 18.39 -19.45
CA GLU A 78 -22.57 18.84 -19.62
C GLU A 78 -23.39 17.83 -20.43
N GLY A 79 -24.48 17.36 -19.84
CA GLY A 79 -25.38 16.36 -20.40
C GLY A 79 -25.19 14.95 -19.83
N PHE A 80 -24.17 14.72 -19.02
CA PHE A 80 -24.04 13.46 -18.26
C PHE A 80 -25.02 13.43 -17.09
N GLY A 81 -25.26 12.23 -16.54
CA GLY A 81 -26.02 12.06 -15.31
C GLY A 81 -25.30 12.71 -14.10
N ILE A 82 -26.09 13.21 -13.15
CA ILE A 82 -25.58 13.94 -11.97
C ILE A 82 -25.64 13.11 -10.69
N GLY A 83 -25.78 11.78 -10.79
CA GLY A 83 -25.85 10.91 -9.63
C GLY A 83 -26.68 9.64 -9.88
N VAL A 84 -27.10 9.00 -8.80
CA VAL A 84 -27.87 7.76 -8.78
C VAL A 84 -29.31 8.01 -8.32
N SER A 85 -30.29 7.19 -8.79
CA SER A 85 -31.69 7.33 -8.41
C SER A 85 -31.96 6.70 -7.03
N PRO A 86 -32.97 7.18 -6.29
CA PRO A 86 -33.42 6.52 -5.05
C PRO A 86 -33.93 5.08 -5.30
N ASP A 87 -33.91 4.27 -4.25
CA ASP A 87 -34.45 2.89 -4.23
C ASP A 87 -33.97 2.03 -5.43
N SER A 88 -32.69 2.14 -5.77
CA SER A 88 -32.11 1.51 -6.95
C SER A 88 -30.78 0.84 -6.60
N ILE A 89 -30.37 -0.12 -7.45
CA ILE A 89 -29.06 -0.76 -7.36
C ILE A 89 -28.29 -0.45 -8.65
N TYR A 90 -27.13 0.16 -8.50
CA TYR A 90 -26.21 0.42 -9.59
C TYR A 90 -24.97 -0.46 -9.47
N VAL A 91 -24.53 -0.99 -10.60
CA VAL A 91 -23.31 -1.78 -10.70
C VAL A 91 -22.37 -1.07 -11.67
N PHE A 92 -21.22 -0.66 -11.17
CA PHE A 92 -20.15 -0.05 -11.95
C PHE A 92 -18.98 -1.03 -11.98
N GLU A 93 -18.78 -1.65 -13.15
CA GLU A 93 -17.67 -2.60 -13.32
C GLU A 93 -16.37 -1.86 -13.57
N HIS A 94 -15.27 -2.37 -13.00
CA HIS A 94 -13.91 -1.88 -13.27
C HIS A 94 -13.72 -0.36 -13.02
N VAL A 95 -14.23 0.15 -11.90
CA VAL A 95 -14.16 1.60 -11.59
C VAL A 95 -12.72 2.05 -11.37
N PHE A 96 -11.95 1.25 -10.63
CA PHE A 96 -10.53 1.47 -10.40
C PHE A 96 -9.78 0.14 -10.41
N GLY A 97 -8.47 0.20 -10.45
CA GLY A 97 -7.60 -0.96 -10.38
C GLY A 97 -6.60 -0.84 -9.26
N VAL A 98 -6.16 -1.98 -8.73
CA VAL A 98 -5.06 -2.10 -7.78
C VAL A 98 -3.93 -2.84 -8.46
N SER A 99 -2.73 -2.25 -8.51
CA SER A 99 -1.54 -2.93 -9.02
C SER A 99 -0.52 -3.19 -7.91
N ASN A 100 0.39 -4.12 -8.18
CA ASN A 100 1.47 -4.49 -7.28
C ASN A 100 2.80 -4.34 -8.02
N ASP A 101 3.44 -3.20 -7.80
CA ASP A 101 4.71 -2.82 -8.40
C ASP A 101 5.87 -2.87 -7.37
N LEU A 102 5.70 -3.67 -6.29
CA LEU A 102 6.73 -3.93 -5.30
C LEU A 102 7.98 -4.57 -5.93
N TRP A 103 9.14 -4.09 -5.56
CA TRP A 103 10.43 -4.54 -6.11
C TRP A 103 10.78 -5.98 -5.72
N GLU A 104 10.25 -6.50 -4.63
CA GLU A 104 10.47 -7.87 -4.16
C GLU A 104 9.83 -8.93 -5.04
N GLY A 105 8.90 -8.53 -5.93
CA GLY A 105 8.16 -9.47 -6.77
C GLY A 105 7.33 -10.48 -5.98
N THR A 106 6.85 -10.09 -4.80
CA THR A 106 6.01 -10.90 -3.91
C THR A 106 4.54 -10.53 -4.09
N PRO A 107 3.61 -11.49 -4.16
CA PRO A 107 2.18 -11.19 -4.14
C PRO A 107 1.79 -10.42 -2.88
N ILE A 108 0.73 -9.63 -2.98
CA ILE A 108 0.10 -8.98 -1.81
C ILE A 108 -1.33 -9.48 -1.65
N CYS A 109 -1.77 -9.52 -0.39
CA CYS A 109 -3.17 -9.66 -0.04
C CYS A 109 -3.74 -8.29 0.25
N MET A 110 -4.59 -7.82 -0.67
CA MET A 110 -5.25 -6.51 -0.59
C MET A 110 -6.62 -6.66 0.05
N THR A 111 -6.95 -5.76 0.96
CA THR A 111 -8.30 -5.60 1.51
C THR A 111 -8.79 -4.19 1.24
N VAL A 112 -9.96 -4.08 0.61
CA VAL A 112 -10.67 -2.81 0.33
C VAL A 112 -11.92 -2.77 1.18
N SER A 113 -12.17 -1.65 1.86
CA SER A 113 -13.37 -1.44 2.65
C SER A 113 -13.86 0.00 2.54
N TYR A 114 -15.14 0.20 2.80
CA TYR A 114 -15.80 1.49 2.81
C TYR A 114 -16.39 1.78 4.18
N SER A 115 -16.27 3.03 4.62
CA SER A 115 -16.94 3.55 5.80
C SER A 115 -17.60 4.88 5.47
N GLY A 116 -18.92 4.96 5.58
CA GLY A 116 -19.67 6.16 5.24
C GLY A 116 -21.16 5.89 5.09
N ASP A 117 -21.83 6.80 4.41
CA ASP A 117 -23.28 6.75 4.18
C ASP A 117 -23.63 5.72 3.10
N GLY A 118 -24.80 5.10 3.27
CA GLY A 118 -25.35 4.16 2.29
C GLY A 118 -24.67 2.79 2.30
N ALA A 119 -24.97 1.98 1.28
CA ALA A 119 -24.43 0.64 1.11
C ALA A 119 -23.60 0.55 -0.16
N ILE A 120 -22.28 0.75 0.00
CA ILE A 120 -21.30 0.51 -1.06
C ILE A 120 -20.67 -0.86 -0.83
N ARG A 121 -20.57 -1.66 -1.89
CA ARG A 121 -19.94 -2.99 -1.89
C ARG A 121 -18.99 -3.11 -3.06
N PHE A 122 -18.00 -3.96 -2.93
CA PHE A 122 -16.92 -4.16 -3.90
C PHE A 122 -16.96 -5.56 -4.50
N PHE A 123 -16.44 -5.70 -5.71
CA PHE A 123 -16.18 -6.98 -6.35
C PHE A 123 -14.97 -6.89 -7.29
N VAL A 124 -14.35 -8.02 -7.57
CA VAL A 124 -13.23 -8.12 -8.53
C VAL A 124 -13.74 -8.68 -9.86
N GLY A 125 -13.25 -8.12 -10.94
CA GLY A 125 -13.59 -8.55 -12.30
C GLY A 125 -15.04 -8.22 -12.67
N ASN A 126 -15.74 -9.17 -13.34
CA ASN A 126 -17.13 -8.99 -13.75
C ASN A 126 -18.09 -9.26 -12.60
N TYR A 127 -19.18 -8.51 -12.54
CA TYR A 127 -20.19 -8.69 -11.50
C TYR A 127 -20.97 -10.00 -11.66
N THR A 128 -21.00 -10.81 -10.61
CA THR A 128 -21.67 -12.11 -10.57
C THR A 128 -22.93 -12.13 -9.67
N GLY A 129 -23.42 -10.96 -9.29
CA GLY A 129 -24.57 -10.82 -8.38
C GLY A 129 -24.20 -10.64 -6.91
N VAL A 130 -22.91 -10.68 -6.56
CA VAL A 130 -22.44 -10.53 -5.17
C VAL A 130 -21.41 -9.41 -5.07
N GLY A 131 -21.62 -8.51 -4.10
CA GLY A 131 -20.66 -7.50 -3.68
C GLY A 131 -20.39 -7.60 -2.18
N TYR A 132 -19.21 -7.23 -1.74
CA TYR A 132 -18.74 -7.35 -0.38
C TYR A 132 -18.51 -5.98 0.25
N ALA A 133 -18.95 -5.76 1.48
CA ALA A 133 -18.67 -4.54 2.23
C ALA A 133 -17.16 -4.40 2.56
N GLN A 134 -16.50 -5.54 2.68
CA GLN A 134 -15.05 -5.66 2.76
C GLN A 134 -14.62 -6.73 1.76
N LEU A 135 -13.83 -6.36 0.79
CA LEU A 135 -13.33 -7.23 -0.27
C LEU A 135 -11.86 -7.54 -0.05
N THR A 136 -11.51 -8.82 -0.07
CA THR A 136 -10.11 -9.28 0.05
C THR A 136 -9.73 -10.10 -1.16
N PHE A 137 -8.59 -9.78 -1.79
CA PHE A 137 -8.11 -10.46 -3.00
C PHE A 137 -6.58 -10.38 -3.10
N THR A 138 -6.00 -11.34 -3.84
CA THR A 138 -4.56 -11.36 -4.13
C THR A 138 -4.26 -10.54 -5.35
N VAL A 139 -3.19 -9.73 -5.29
CA VAL A 139 -2.61 -9.03 -6.45
C VAL A 139 -1.19 -9.55 -6.66
N ASN A 140 -0.96 -10.19 -7.81
CA ASN A 140 0.36 -10.71 -8.14
C ASN A 140 1.28 -9.58 -8.64
N PRO A 141 2.61 -9.75 -8.57
CA PRO A 141 3.57 -8.77 -9.07
C PRO A 141 3.29 -8.38 -10.54
N GLY A 142 3.19 -7.08 -10.79
CA GLY A 142 2.91 -6.52 -12.12
C GLY A 142 1.47 -6.74 -12.62
N GLU A 143 0.58 -7.26 -11.79
CA GLU A 143 -0.83 -7.44 -12.12
C GLU A 143 -1.63 -6.19 -11.73
N LEU A 144 -2.55 -5.77 -12.61
CA LEU A 144 -3.60 -4.80 -12.31
C LEU A 144 -4.90 -5.54 -12.11
N VAL A 145 -5.45 -5.55 -10.90
CA VAL A 145 -6.73 -6.17 -10.58
C VAL A 145 -7.83 -5.12 -10.61
N PRO A 146 -8.77 -5.18 -11.57
CA PRO A 146 -9.87 -4.23 -11.63
C PRO A 146 -10.91 -4.52 -10.54
N VAL A 147 -11.36 -3.44 -9.89
CA VAL A 147 -12.37 -3.47 -8.83
C VAL A 147 -13.59 -2.69 -9.29
N GLY A 148 -14.75 -3.30 -9.17
CA GLY A 148 -16.05 -2.68 -9.39
C GLY A 148 -16.76 -2.37 -8.08
N ILE A 149 -17.77 -1.52 -8.17
CA ILE A 149 -18.61 -1.14 -7.02
C ILE A 149 -20.08 -1.42 -7.29
N VAL A 150 -20.79 -1.77 -6.24
CA VAL A 150 -22.26 -1.81 -6.20
C VAL A 150 -22.72 -0.72 -5.26
N VAL A 151 -23.57 0.17 -5.74
CA VAL A 151 -24.21 1.23 -4.94
C VAL A 151 -25.68 0.85 -4.76
N ASP A 152 -26.08 0.63 -3.52
CA ASP A 152 -27.47 0.32 -3.16
C ASP A 152 -28.07 1.55 -2.46
N THR A 153 -29.05 2.16 -3.09
CA THR A 153 -29.72 3.36 -2.60
C THR A 153 -31.09 3.08 -1.97
N ALA A 154 -31.35 1.82 -1.58
CA ALA A 154 -32.59 1.45 -0.92
C ALA A 154 -32.80 2.28 0.37
N GLY A 155 -33.96 2.96 0.44
CA GLY A 155 -34.29 3.83 1.57
C GLY A 155 -33.53 5.17 1.61
N ILE A 156 -32.77 5.52 0.59
CA ILE A 156 -32.08 6.82 0.48
C ILE A 156 -33.02 7.81 -0.23
N GLU A 157 -33.25 8.96 0.40
CA GLU A 157 -34.11 9.99 -0.14
C GLU A 157 -33.45 10.77 -1.27
N ASN A 158 -34.28 11.29 -2.19
CA ASN A 158 -33.80 12.17 -3.26
C ASN A 158 -33.11 13.42 -2.70
N GLY A 159 -31.96 13.78 -3.25
CA GLY A 159 -31.15 14.93 -2.82
C GLY A 159 -30.21 14.63 -1.65
N THR A 160 -30.14 13.38 -1.17
CA THR A 160 -29.17 12.97 -0.17
C THR A 160 -27.78 12.84 -0.82
N LEU A 161 -26.78 13.54 -0.28
CA LEU A 161 -25.40 13.32 -0.61
C LEU A 161 -24.87 12.14 0.24
N MET A 162 -24.44 11.07 -0.41
CA MET A 162 -23.75 9.95 0.24
C MET A 162 -22.24 10.20 0.17
N SER A 163 -21.58 10.17 1.31
CA SER A 163 -20.14 10.37 1.40
C SER A 163 -19.50 9.36 2.32
N GLY A 164 -18.20 9.14 2.15
CA GLY A 164 -17.45 8.24 3.00
C GLY A 164 -16.00 8.09 2.56
N ASN A 165 -15.28 7.21 3.25
CA ASN A 165 -13.88 6.95 3.00
C ASN A 165 -13.66 5.52 2.55
N LEU A 166 -12.80 5.36 1.55
CA LEU A 166 -12.20 4.09 1.18
C LEU A 166 -10.97 3.84 2.04
N ALA A 167 -10.79 2.61 2.47
CA ALA A 167 -9.58 2.18 3.14
C ALA A 167 -8.99 0.98 2.40
N PHE A 168 -7.72 1.09 2.08
CA PHE A 168 -6.91 0.07 1.43
C PHE A 168 -5.89 -0.48 2.43
N HIS A 169 -5.82 -1.79 2.56
CA HIS A 169 -4.87 -2.45 3.44
C HIS A 169 -4.19 -3.60 2.71
N ALA A 170 -2.88 -3.52 2.57
CA ALA A 170 -2.08 -4.53 1.91
C ALA A 170 -1.17 -5.25 2.91
N THR A 171 -1.07 -6.57 2.77
CA THR A 171 -0.10 -7.39 3.50
C THR A 171 0.70 -8.25 2.53
N ALA A 172 1.97 -8.49 2.82
CA ALA A 172 2.82 -9.34 1.99
C ALA A 172 2.31 -10.78 1.96
N GLY A 173 2.36 -11.40 0.79
CA GLY A 173 1.88 -12.75 0.53
C GLY A 173 0.48 -12.80 -0.08
N ALA A 174 0.15 -13.95 -0.70
CA ALA A 174 -1.19 -14.18 -1.22
C ALA A 174 -2.21 -14.30 -0.07
N CYS A 175 -3.47 -13.96 -0.36
CA CYS A 175 -4.57 -14.17 0.59
C CYS A 175 -4.77 -15.66 0.88
N SER A 176 -5.03 -15.99 2.10
CA SER A 176 -5.29 -17.37 2.59
C SER A 176 -6.74 -17.79 2.43
#